data_0d62ec21b86945baa06b7d0d2d078ecb
#
_entry.id   0d62ec21b86945baa06b7d0d2d078ecb
#
_cell.length_a   1.000
_cell.length_b   1.000
_cell.length_c   1.000
_cell.angle_alpha   90.00
_cell.angle_beta   90.00
_cell.angle_gamma   90.00
#
_symmetry.space_group_name_H-M   'P 1'
#
loop_
_entity.id
_entity.type
_entity.pdbx_description
1 polymer ?
#
loop_
_entity_poly.entity_id
_entity_poly.type
_entity_poly.pdbx_seq_one_letter_code
_entity_poly.pdbx_strand_id
1 'polypeptide(L)'
;RYSMANEYKYDRVLLKLSGEALAGDQGYGIDPRVVDDLAEEIAEIVHDGVQLAVVVGGGNIFRGLAGSAEGMDRSQADYIGMLATVMNALALQDAFERHGIFSRVQSAINMQEVSEPYIRRRAIRHLEKGRVVILAAGTGNPYFTTDTTAALRACELDVDCVMKATKVDGVYDADPMKNPDAHRFDHISYMEVLSQGLHVMDATATSLCMDNDVPLSLIHI
;
A
#
# COMPACT_ATOMS: atom_id res chain seq x y z
N ARG A 1 27.98 10.87 14.33
CA ARG A 1 27.55 9.65 13.60
C ARG A 1 27.69 9.96 12.13
N TYR A 2 28.63 9.34 11.45
CA TYR A 2 28.72 9.39 9.99
C TYR A 2 27.49 8.64 9.45
N SER A 3 26.55 9.34 8.82
CA SER A 3 25.55 8.77 7.95
C SER A 3 26.31 8.16 6.79
N MET A 4 26.34 6.85 6.67
CA MET A 4 26.68 6.21 5.41
C MET A 4 25.64 6.72 4.42
N ALA A 5 26.07 7.30 3.31
CA ALA A 5 25.16 7.75 2.26
C ALA A 5 24.36 6.52 1.80
N ASN A 6 23.04 6.59 1.95
CA ASN A 6 22.15 5.54 1.51
C ASN A 6 22.35 5.39 -0.02
N GLU A 7 22.63 4.20 -0.50
CA GLU A 7 22.72 3.91 -1.94
C GLU A 7 21.35 3.93 -2.62
N TYR A 8 20.28 4.05 -1.82
CA TYR A 8 18.91 4.07 -2.30
C TYR A 8 18.51 5.45 -2.86
N LYS A 9 17.71 5.42 -3.92
CA LYS A 9 17.20 6.62 -4.58
C LYS A 9 16.26 7.45 -3.68
N TYR A 10 15.57 6.81 -2.75
CA TYR A 10 14.56 7.41 -1.89
C TYR A 10 14.85 7.10 -0.42
N ASP A 11 14.65 8.09 0.45
CA ASP A 11 14.82 7.95 1.90
C ASP A 11 13.54 7.52 2.61
N ARG A 12 12.39 7.99 2.12
CA ARG A 12 11.08 7.67 2.67
C ARG A 12 10.12 7.24 1.57
N VAL A 13 9.58 6.04 1.69
CA VAL A 13 8.67 5.48 0.70
C VAL A 13 7.37 4.99 1.33
N LEU A 14 6.29 4.98 0.55
CA LEU A 14 5.07 4.31 0.90
C LEU A 14 4.87 3.13 -0.05
N LEU A 15 4.83 1.93 0.51
CA LEU A 15 4.55 0.69 -0.21
C LEU A 15 3.05 0.38 -0.15
N LYS A 16 2.40 0.30 -1.31
CA LYS A 16 1.01 -0.14 -1.43
C LYS A 16 0.97 -1.60 -1.89
N LEU A 17 0.39 -2.44 -1.04
CA LEU A 17 0.17 -3.86 -1.29
C LEU A 17 -1.31 -4.13 -1.55
N SER A 18 -1.64 -5.00 -2.50
CA SER A 18 -2.98 -5.56 -2.57
C SER A 18 -3.14 -6.63 -1.48
N GLY A 19 -4.34 -6.74 -0.90
CA GLY A 19 -4.62 -7.84 0.04
C GLY A 19 -4.42 -9.21 -0.61
N GLU A 20 -4.70 -9.32 -1.89
CA GLU A 20 -4.55 -10.56 -2.67
C GLU A 20 -3.10 -11.06 -2.71
N ALA A 21 -2.11 -10.16 -2.61
CA ALA A 21 -0.71 -10.55 -2.49
C ALA A 21 -0.43 -11.37 -1.24
N LEU A 22 -1.21 -11.18 -0.16
CA LEU A 22 -1.04 -11.93 1.10
C LEU A 22 -1.72 -13.31 1.10
N ALA A 23 -2.55 -13.59 0.11
CA ALA A 23 -3.28 -14.86 0.02
C ALA A 23 -2.46 -15.98 -0.64
N GLY A 24 -1.40 -15.64 -1.36
CA GLY A 24 -0.62 -16.59 -2.13
C GLY A 24 -1.48 -17.37 -3.14
N ASP A 25 -1.13 -18.60 -3.40
CA ASP A 25 -1.84 -19.50 -4.34
C ASP A 25 -3.25 -19.89 -3.88
N GLN A 26 -3.57 -19.69 -2.60
CA GLN A 26 -4.89 -20.00 -2.06
C GLN A 26 -5.98 -19.05 -2.57
N GLY A 27 -5.59 -17.84 -3.01
CA GLY A 27 -6.49 -16.82 -3.54
C GLY A 27 -7.47 -16.21 -2.52
N TYR A 28 -7.44 -16.66 -1.26
CA TYR A 28 -8.27 -16.19 -0.15
C TYR A 28 -7.53 -16.30 1.18
N GLY A 29 -7.85 -15.40 2.11
CA GLY A 29 -7.26 -15.41 3.45
C GLY A 29 -5.84 -14.86 3.47
N ILE A 30 -5.09 -15.25 4.47
CA ILE A 30 -3.69 -14.86 4.69
C ILE A 30 -2.83 -16.13 4.66
N ASP A 31 -1.87 -16.20 3.75
CA ASP A 31 -0.85 -17.27 3.77
C ASP A 31 0.33 -16.80 4.64
N PRO A 32 0.57 -17.45 5.80
CA PRO A 32 1.66 -17.04 6.69
C PRO A 32 3.06 -17.10 6.06
N ARG A 33 3.27 -18.00 5.07
CA ARG A 33 4.57 -18.13 4.38
C ARG A 33 4.81 -16.93 3.48
N VAL A 34 3.80 -16.54 2.69
CA VAL A 34 3.87 -15.36 1.82
C VAL A 34 4.11 -14.08 2.62
N VAL A 35 3.45 -13.95 3.76
CA VAL A 35 3.64 -12.80 4.65
C VAL A 35 5.03 -12.79 5.26
N ASP A 36 5.57 -13.96 5.59
CA ASP A 36 6.91 -14.12 6.15
C ASP A 36 8.00 -13.78 5.12
N ASP A 37 7.89 -14.33 3.89
CA ASP A 37 8.79 -14.04 2.77
C ASP A 37 8.82 -12.53 2.45
N LEU A 38 7.65 -11.90 2.39
CA LEU A 38 7.53 -10.46 2.17
C LEU A 38 8.17 -9.65 3.30
N ALA A 39 8.03 -10.10 4.55
CA ALA A 39 8.65 -9.44 5.70
C ALA A 39 10.17 -9.56 5.67
N GLU A 40 10.71 -10.69 5.22
CA GLU A 40 12.16 -10.89 5.04
C GLU A 40 12.73 -9.90 4.00
N GLU A 41 12.11 -9.80 2.82
CA GLU A 41 12.52 -8.86 1.78
C GLU A 41 12.46 -7.38 2.26
N ILE A 42 11.40 -7.01 2.98
CA ILE A 42 11.25 -5.67 3.54
C ILE A 42 12.30 -5.39 4.63
N ALA A 43 12.68 -6.42 5.41
CA ALA A 43 13.66 -6.26 6.48
C ALA A 43 15.00 -5.74 5.96
N GLU A 44 15.44 -6.19 4.80
CA GLU A 44 16.72 -5.78 4.19
C GLU A 44 16.75 -4.26 3.99
N ILE A 45 15.74 -3.70 3.31
CA ILE A 45 15.70 -2.26 3.00
C ILE A 45 15.48 -1.39 4.25
N VAL A 46 14.73 -1.88 5.24
CA VAL A 46 14.49 -1.14 6.49
C VAL A 46 15.75 -1.13 7.36
N HIS A 47 16.49 -2.23 7.41
CA HIS A 47 17.76 -2.29 8.13
C HIS A 47 18.83 -1.37 7.52
N ASP A 48 18.76 -1.16 6.21
CA ASP A 48 19.61 -0.19 5.49
C ASP A 48 19.19 1.27 5.70
N GLY A 49 18.11 1.51 6.43
CA GLY A 49 17.70 2.83 6.91
C GLY A 49 16.60 3.51 6.10
N VAL A 50 15.97 2.84 5.14
CA VAL A 50 14.81 3.37 4.43
C VAL A 50 13.62 3.50 5.38
N GLN A 51 12.99 4.64 5.41
CA GLN A 51 11.77 4.88 6.17
C GLN A 51 10.56 4.35 5.38
N LEU A 52 9.87 3.36 5.92
CA LEU A 52 8.81 2.66 5.20
C LEU A 52 7.44 2.83 5.86
N ALA A 53 6.47 3.36 5.11
CA ALA A 53 5.05 3.24 5.39
C ALA A 53 4.43 2.18 4.48
N VAL A 54 3.49 1.38 4.99
CA VAL A 54 2.80 0.34 4.24
C VAL A 54 1.31 0.59 4.28
N VAL A 55 0.66 0.56 3.11
CA VAL A 55 -0.79 0.51 2.97
C VAL A 55 -1.15 -0.84 2.36
N VAL A 56 -1.99 -1.61 3.02
CA VAL A 56 -2.42 -2.93 2.54
C VAL A 56 -3.92 -2.95 2.30
N GLY A 57 -4.35 -3.56 1.18
CA GLY A 57 -5.74 -3.80 0.86
C GLY A 57 -6.35 -4.96 1.67
N GLY A 58 -7.65 -5.14 1.57
CA GLY A 58 -8.41 -6.21 2.25
C GLY A 58 -9.05 -7.24 1.31
N GLY A 59 -8.75 -7.18 0.01
CA GLY A 59 -9.43 -7.96 -1.03
C GLY A 59 -9.27 -9.47 -0.94
N ASN A 60 -8.27 -9.96 -0.20
CA ASN A 60 -8.07 -11.38 0.11
C ASN A 60 -9.08 -11.93 1.14
N ILE A 61 -9.69 -11.04 1.92
CA ILE A 61 -10.66 -11.41 2.98
C ILE A 61 -12.07 -10.99 2.58
N PHE A 62 -12.23 -9.75 2.11
CA PHE A 62 -13.52 -9.23 1.71
C PHE A 62 -13.40 -8.17 0.61
N ARG A 63 -14.25 -8.29 -0.42
CA ARG A 63 -14.34 -7.32 -1.53
C ARG A 63 -15.65 -6.55 -1.44
N GLY A 64 -15.57 -5.29 -1.03
CA GLY A 64 -16.74 -4.42 -0.83
C GLY A 64 -17.60 -4.26 -2.07
N LEU A 65 -16.99 -4.13 -3.25
CA LEU A 65 -17.73 -4.04 -4.52
C LEU A 65 -18.53 -5.30 -4.84
N ALA A 66 -17.98 -6.49 -4.58
CA ALA A 66 -18.68 -7.75 -4.77
C ALA A 66 -19.85 -7.88 -3.79
N GLY A 67 -19.64 -7.59 -2.51
CA GLY A 67 -20.71 -7.61 -1.50
C GLY A 67 -21.84 -6.63 -1.82
N SER A 68 -21.51 -5.43 -2.31
CA SER A 68 -22.49 -4.43 -2.74
C SER A 68 -23.30 -4.90 -3.97
N ALA A 69 -22.66 -5.60 -4.92
CA ALA A 69 -23.34 -6.16 -6.09
C ALA A 69 -24.33 -7.28 -5.72
N GLU A 70 -24.13 -7.94 -4.58
CA GLU A 70 -25.04 -8.97 -4.03
C GLU A 70 -26.16 -8.40 -3.15
N GLY A 71 -26.29 -7.06 -3.08
CA GLY A 71 -27.38 -6.37 -2.37
C GLY A 71 -27.01 -5.83 -0.98
N MET A 72 -25.73 -5.94 -0.56
CA MET A 72 -25.25 -5.30 0.65
C MET A 72 -25.17 -3.78 0.45
N ASP A 73 -25.49 -3.01 1.48
CA ASP A 73 -25.25 -1.57 1.47
C ASP A 73 -23.77 -1.25 1.22
N ARG A 74 -23.50 -0.33 0.31
CA ARG A 74 -22.14 -0.01 -0.12
C ARG A 74 -21.26 0.47 1.03
N SER A 75 -21.79 1.31 1.91
CA SER A 75 -21.02 1.84 3.04
C SER A 75 -20.67 0.72 4.02
N GLN A 76 -21.61 -0.21 4.26
CA GLN A 76 -21.36 -1.38 5.12
C GLN A 76 -20.29 -2.29 4.51
N ALA A 77 -20.39 -2.56 3.22
CA ALA A 77 -19.40 -3.37 2.52
C ALA A 77 -18.00 -2.74 2.58
N ASP A 78 -17.91 -1.42 2.42
CA ASP A 78 -16.63 -0.70 2.51
C ASP A 78 -16.06 -0.72 3.94
N TYR A 79 -16.91 -0.62 5.00
CA TYR A 79 -16.46 -0.79 6.39
C TYR A 79 -15.93 -2.20 6.67
N ILE A 80 -16.58 -3.24 6.16
CA ILE A 80 -16.07 -4.62 6.27
C ILE A 80 -14.70 -4.73 5.58
N GLY A 81 -14.55 -4.14 4.40
CA GLY A 81 -13.28 -4.07 3.69
C GLY A 81 -12.19 -3.34 4.49
N MET A 82 -12.54 -2.24 5.16
CA MET A 82 -11.60 -1.53 6.05
C MET A 82 -11.15 -2.43 7.22
N LEU A 83 -12.05 -3.16 7.86
CA LEU A 83 -11.70 -4.11 8.93
C LEU A 83 -10.83 -5.25 8.40
N ALA A 84 -11.06 -5.73 7.18
CA ALA A 84 -10.21 -6.71 6.53
C ALA A 84 -8.76 -6.20 6.38
N THR A 85 -8.56 -4.92 6.07
CA THR A 85 -7.21 -4.34 6.03
C THR A 85 -6.52 -4.34 7.39
N VAL A 86 -7.28 -4.19 8.48
CA VAL A 86 -6.73 -4.26 9.85
C VAL A 86 -6.21 -5.66 10.14
N MET A 87 -6.94 -6.71 9.76
CA MET A 87 -6.48 -8.09 9.91
C MET A 87 -5.15 -8.32 9.18
N ASN A 88 -5.05 -7.87 7.93
CA ASN A 88 -3.80 -7.95 7.16
C ASN A 88 -2.66 -7.14 7.81
N ALA A 89 -2.96 -5.95 8.32
CA ALA A 89 -1.97 -5.11 8.98
C ALA A 89 -1.39 -5.76 10.25
N LEU A 90 -2.21 -6.43 11.03
CA LEU A 90 -1.77 -7.16 12.22
C LEU A 90 -0.90 -8.38 11.86
N ALA A 91 -1.25 -9.10 10.78
CA ALA A 91 -0.44 -10.20 10.29
C ALA A 91 0.94 -9.73 9.79
N LEU A 92 0.99 -8.60 9.06
CA LEU A 92 2.24 -7.98 8.63
C LEU A 92 3.07 -7.52 9.84
N GLN A 93 2.45 -6.91 10.85
CA GLN A 93 3.15 -6.48 12.07
C GLN A 93 3.85 -7.65 12.76
N ASP A 94 3.15 -8.77 12.97
CA ASP A 94 3.71 -9.97 13.58
C ASP A 94 4.90 -10.50 12.78
N ALA A 95 4.78 -10.57 11.45
CA ALA A 95 5.87 -11.02 10.59
C ALA A 95 7.07 -10.07 10.63
N PHE A 96 6.87 -8.76 10.55
CA PHE A 96 7.94 -7.77 10.68
C PHE A 96 8.69 -7.89 11.99
N GLU A 97 7.97 -8.06 13.10
CA GLU A 97 8.60 -8.21 14.42
C GLU A 97 9.41 -9.50 14.54
N ARG A 98 9.00 -10.59 13.89
CA ARG A 98 9.79 -11.84 13.81
C ARG A 98 11.11 -11.64 13.05
N HIS A 99 11.14 -10.76 12.04
CA HIS A 99 12.33 -10.38 11.28
C HIS A 99 13.10 -9.20 11.88
N GLY A 100 12.82 -8.83 13.13
CA GLY A 100 13.55 -7.78 13.87
C GLY A 100 13.20 -6.35 13.47
N ILE A 101 12.12 -6.16 12.69
CA ILE A 101 11.62 -4.83 12.32
C ILE A 101 10.63 -4.35 13.38
N PHE A 102 10.92 -3.23 14.02
CA PHE A 102 9.93 -2.56 14.85
C PHE A 102 8.85 -1.93 13.96
N SER A 103 7.60 -2.26 14.22
CA SER A 103 6.48 -1.74 13.45
C SER A 103 5.35 -1.21 14.32
N ARG A 104 4.48 -0.39 13.72
CA ARG A 104 3.28 0.15 14.37
C ARG A 104 2.13 0.13 13.39
N VAL A 105 1.05 -0.53 13.78
CA VAL A 105 -0.23 -0.42 13.05
C VAL A 105 -0.94 0.84 13.52
N GLN A 106 -1.30 1.71 12.58
CA GLN A 106 -2.12 2.88 12.82
C GLN A 106 -3.41 2.79 12.00
N SER A 107 -4.55 2.85 12.66
CA SER A 107 -5.87 2.71 12.05
C SER A 107 -6.59 4.04 11.92
N ALA A 108 -7.25 4.25 10.78
CA ALA A 108 -8.15 5.38 10.57
C ALA A 108 -9.48 5.24 11.34
N ILE A 109 -9.83 4.02 11.75
CA ILE A 109 -10.95 3.73 12.65
C ILE A 109 -10.39 3.47 14.04
N ASN A 110 -10.97 4.09 15.07
CA ASN A 110 -10.50 3.90 16.45
C ASN A 110 -10.76 2.45 16.91
N MET A 111 -9.69 1.76 17.28
CA MET A 111 -9.69 0.41 17.83
C MET A 111 -8.46 0.22 18.72
N GLN A 112 -8.40 0.96 19.81
CA GLN A 112 -7.21 1.14 20.64
C GLN A 112 -6.67 -0.15 21.27
N GLU A 113 -7.48 -1.20 21.35
CA GLU A 113 -7.10 -2.50 21.86
C GLU A 113 -6.13 -3.26 20.93
N VAL A 114 -6.15 -2.92 19.64
CA VAL A 114 -5.36 -3.65 18.61
C VAL A 114 -4.43 -2.78 17.79
N SER A 115 -4.65 -1.46 17.75
CA SER A 115 -3.83 -0.53 16.94
C SER A 115 -3.82 0.87 17.53
N GLU A 116 -2.81 1.65 17.17
CA GLU A 116 -2.81 3.09 17.46
C GLU A 116 -3.81 3.81 16.54
N PRO A 117 -4.48 4.89 17.03
CA PRO A 117 -5.18 5.78 16.11
C PRO A 117 -4.19 6.47 15.18
N TYR A 118 -4.56 6.63 13.89
CA TYR A 118 -3.73 7.35 12.95
C TYR A 118 -3.63 8.83 13.33
N ILE A 119 -2.44 9.26 13.63
CA ILE A 119 -2.10 10.67 13.85
C ILE A 119 -0.84 10.97 13.04
N ARG A 120 -0.95 11.87 12.04
CA ARG A 120 0.11 12.20 11.09
C ARG A 120 1.48 12.40 11.76
N ARG A 121 1.56 13.25 12.78
CA ARG A 121 2.83 13.54 13.47
C ARG A 121 3.41 12.34 14.20
N ARG A 122 2.56 11.45 14.71
CA ARG A 122 3.00 10.22 15.35
C ARG A 122 3.55 9.22 14.32
N ALA A 123 2.89 9.10 13.17
CA ALA A 123 3.38 8.28 12.07
C ALA A 123 4.77 8.74 11.59
N ILE A 124 4.94 10.04 11.33
CA ILE A 124 6.24 10.62 10.96
C ILE A 124 7.30 10.32 12.04
N ARG A 125 6.95 10.48 13.31
CA ARG A 125 7.90 10.20 14.41
C ARG A 125 8.30 8.72 14.48
N HIS A 126 7.40 7.81 14.14
CA HIS A 126 7.75 6.39 14.01
C HIS A 126 8.73 6.14 12.86
N LEU A 127 8.46 6.70 11.69
CA LEU A 127 9.34 6.60 10.52
C LEU A 127 10.75 7.15 10.81
N GLU A 128 10.83 8.33 11.42
CA GLU A 128 12.12 8.92 11.83
C GLU A 128 12.91 8.07 12.82
N LYS A 129 12.24 7.20 13.58
CA LYS A 129 12.85 6.24 14.50
C LYS A 129 13.21 4.91 13.85
N GLY A 130 13.07 4.79 12.52
CA GLY A 130 13.31 3.54 11.79
C GLY A 130 12.26 2.47 12.05
N ARG A 131 11.04 2.85 12.43
CA ARG A 131 9.92 1.91 12.59
C ARG A 131 9.07 1.92 11.32
N VAL A 132 8.64 0.75 10.89
CA VAL A 132 7.63 0.63 9.83
C VAL A 132 6.28 1.05 10.37
N VAL A 133 5.55 1.88 9.63
CA VAL A 133 4.17 2.26 9.95
C VAL A 133 3.24 1.55 8.98
N ILE A 134 2.35 0.71 9.50
CA ILE A 134 1.34 0.00 8.72
C ILE A 134 0.02 0.74 8.89
N LEU A 135 -0.48 1.30 7.79
CA LEU A 135 -1.66 2.16 7.76
C LEU A 135 -2.89 1.33 7.42
N ALA A 136 -3.77 1.15 8.39
CA ALA A 136 -4.95 0.29 8.31
C ALA A 136 -6.26 1.08 8.28
N ALA A 137 -7.35 0.41 7.91
CA ALA A 137 -8.70 0.94 7.78
C ALA A 137 -8.85 2.03 6.71
N GLY A 138 -8.00 2.02 5.69
CA GLY A 138 -8.11 2.93 4.56
C GLY A 138 -8.08 4.40 4.97
N THR A 139 -8.99 5.20 4.41
CA THR A 139 -9.21 6.59 4.82
C THR A 139 -10.10 6.71 6.06
N GLY A 140 -10.72 5.62 6.51
CA GLY A 140 -11.77 5.63 7.52
C GLY A 140 -13.15 6.01 6.97
N ASN A 141 -13.27 6.25 5.68
CA ASN A 141 -14.51 6.66 5.02
C ASN A 141 -14.86 5.68 3.89
N PRO A 142 -16.15 5.32 3.74
CA PRO A 142 -16.63 4.59 2.58
C PRO A 142 -16.36 5.32 1.26
N TYR A 143 -16.49 4.62 0.14
CA TYR A 143 -16.34 5.09 -1.25
C TYR A 143 -14.92 5.37 -1.71
N PHE A 144 -13.91 5.32 -0.85
CA PHE A 144 -12.51 5.48 -1.21
C PHE A 144 -11.80 4.13 -1.30
N THR A 145 -10.93 4.01 -2.28
CA THR A 145 -10.14 2.79 -2.49
C THR A 145 -8.86 2.78 -1.65
N THR A 146 -8.17 1.65 -1.65
CA THR A 146 -6.83 1.53 -1.06
C THR A 146 -5.80 2.35 -1.84
N ASP A 147 -5.96 2.52 -3.16
CA ASP A 147 -5.10 3.39 -3.97
C ASP A 147 -5.24 4.86 -3.54
N THR A 148 -6.48 5.33 -3.34
CA THR A 148 -6.73 6.68 -2.79
C THR A 148 -6.13 6.83 -1.39
N THR A 149 -6.24 5.80 -0.54
CA THR A 149 -5.60 5.80 0.77
C THR A 149 -4.09 5.96 0.66
N ALA A 150 -3.45 5.21 -0.23
CA ALA A 150 -2.00 5.30 -0.45
C ALA A 150 -1.58 6.71 -0.89
N ALA A 151 -2.29 7.30 -1.85
CA ALA A 151 -2.04 8.67 -2.30
C ALA A 151 -2.20 9.71 -1.17
N LEU A 152 -3.29 9.63 -0.39
CA LEU A 152 -3.54 10.54 0.74
C LEU A 152 -2.44 10.43 1.79
N ARG A 153 -2.11 9.22 2.22
CA ARG A 153 -1.08 9.01 3.25
C ARG A 153 0.32 9.39 2.75
N ALA A 154 0.60 9.19 1.46
CA ALA A 154 1.85 9.61 0.85
C ALA A 154 2.04 11.14 0.95
N CYS A 155 1.01 11.92 0.60
CA CYS A 155 1.02 13.37 0.75
C CYS A 155 1.17 13.79 2.23
N GLU A 156 0.42 13.16 3.14
CA GLU A 156 0.45 13.50 4.56
C GLU A 156 1.80 13.18 5.23
N LEU A 157 2.45 12.11 4.82
CA LEU A 157 3.72 11.64 5.39
C LEU A 157 4.95 12.22 4.69
N ASP A 158 4.73 12.98 3.63
CA ASP A 158 5.81 13.61 2.84
C ASP A 158 6.81 12.55 2.34
N VAL A 159 6.30 11.55 1.62
CA VAL A 159 7.12 10.48 1.06
C VAL A 159 7.73 10.90 -0.26
N ASP A 160 8.92 10.38 -0.56
CA ASP A 160 9.60 10.64 -1.82
C ASP A 160 8.95 9.91 -3.02
N CYS A 161 8.30 8.77 -2.76
CA CYS A 161 7.68 7.95 -3.79
C CYS A 161 6.61 7.00 -3.20
N VAL A 162 5.54 6.79 -3.94
CA VAL A 162 4.63 5.65 -3.74
C VAL A 162 5.11 4.49 -4.59
N MET A 163 5.31 3.33 -3.98
CA MET A 163 5.60 2.08 -4.68
C MET A 163 4.36 1.20 -4.64
N LYS A 164 3.77 0.93 -5.80
CA LYS A 164 2.63 0.03 -5.91
C LYS A 164 3.11 -1.34 -6.37
N ALA A 165 2.94 -2.32 -5.50
CA ALA A 165 3.23 -3.72 -5.82
C ALA A 165 2.12 -4.31 -6.69
N THR A 166 2.50 -4.88 -7.83
CA THR A 166 1.58 -5.43 -8.82
C THR A 166 2.10 -6.74 -9.43
N LYS A 167 1.22 -7.46 -10.14
CA LYS A 167 1.59 -8.66 -10.89
C LYS A 167 2.27 -8.37 -12.24
N VAL A 168 2.38 -7.09 -12.62
CA VAL A 168 3.06 -6.63 -13.84
C VAL A 168 4.20 -5.71 -13.45
N ASP A 169 5.25 -5.69 -14.26
CA ASP A 169 6.51 -5.00 -13.95
C ASP A 169 6.55 -3.53 -14.41
N GLY A 170 5.40 -2.95 -14.75
CA GLY A 170 5.34 -1.55 -15.17
C GLY A 170 3.99 -1.12 -15.71
N VAL A 171 3.95 0.12 -16.21
CA VAL A 171 2.80 0.68 -16.93
C VAL A 171 2.94 0.35 -18.42
N TYR A 172 1.87 -0.14 -19.01
CA TYR A 172 1.77 -0.50 -20.42
C TYR A 172 0.69 0.28 -21.12
N ASP A 173 0.83 0.47 -22.42
CA ASP A 173 -0.19 1.07 -23.29
C ASP A 173 -1.41 0.18 -23.51
N ALA A 174 -1.28 -1.11 -23.26
CA ALA A 174 -2.35 -2.12 -23.26
C ALA A 174 -2.06 -3.19 -22.20
N ASP A 175 -3.03 -4.04 -21.91
CA ASP A 175 -2.88 -5.16 -20.97
C ASP A 175 -1.85 -6.19 -21.50
N PRO A 176 -0.65 -6.30 -20.92
CA PRO A 176 0.39 -7.22 -21.44
C PRO A 176 0.00 -8.69 -21.32
N MET A 177 -0.96 -9.03 -20.45
CA MET A 177 -1.47 -10.40 -20.33
C MET A 177 -2.39 -10.80 -21.48
N LYS A 178 -2.96 -9.82 -22.19
CA LYS A 178 -3.87 -10.03 -23.34
C LYS A 178 -3.24 -9.63 -24.66
N ASN A 179 -2.30 -8.73 -24.65
CA ASN A 179 -1.62 -8.23 -25.83
C ASN A 179 -0.09 -8.41 -25.68
N PRO A 180 0.51 -9.40 -26.36
CA PRO A 180 1.95 -9.62 -26.31
C PRO A 180 2.79 -8.47 -26.88
N ASP A 181 2.18 -7.60 -27.70
CA ASP A 181 2.83 -6.43 -28.32
C ASP A 181 2.65 -5.16 -27.47
N ALA A 182 2.11 -5.27 -26.24
CA ALA A 182 1.96 -4.14 -25.34
C ALA A 182 3.32 -3.53 -25.01
N HIS A 183 3.41 -2.22 -25.14
CA HIS A 183 4.62 -1.46 -24.89
C HIS A 183 4.65 -0.93 -23.46
N ARG A 184 5.75 -1.22 -22.74
CA ARG A 184 5.99 -0.71 -21.40
C ARG A 184 6.58 0.70 -21.46
N PHE A 185 6.04 1.60 -20.65
CA PHE A 185 6.59 2.92 -20.43
C PHE A 185 7.67 2.89 -19.35
N ASP A 186 8.85 3.41 -19.65
CA ASP A 186 9.86 3.66 -18.61
C ASP A 186 9.47 4.85 -17.74
N HIS A 187 8.89 5.88 -18.36
CA HIS A 187 8.33 7.06 -17.73
C HIS A 187 7.07 7.50 -18.47
N ILE A 188 6.05 7.89 -17.71
CA ILE A 188 4.81 8.45 -18.24
C ILE A 188 4.27 9.47 -17.23
N SER A 189 3.74 10.60 -17.71
CA SER A 189 3.13 11.59 -16.83
C SER A 189 1.73 11.17 -16.36
N TYR A 190 1.30 11.65 -15.20
CA TYR A 190 -0.07 11.42 -14.71
C TYR A 190 -1.13 11.94 -15.70
N MET A 191 -0.87 13.06 -16.36
CA MET A 191 -1.78 13.60 -17.37
C MET A 191 -1.93 12.64 -18.56
N GLU A 192 -0.85 12.03 -19.02
CA GLU A 192 -0.90 11.01 -20.08
C GLU A 192 -1.63 9.75 -19.62
N VAL A 193 -1.39 9.29 -18.39
CA VAL A 193 -2.13 8.16 -17.80
C VAL A 193 -3.64 8.43 -17.82
N LEU A 194 -4.07 9.62 -17.39
CA LEU A 194 -5.48 10.00 -17.37
C LEU A 194 -6.05 10.14 -18.77
N SER A 195 -5.34 10.83 -19.69
CA SER A 195 -5.81 11.09 -21.05
C SER A 195 -5.91 9.83 -21.92
N GLN A 196 -5.04 8.85 -21.68
CA GLN A 196 -5.06 7.56 -22.37
C GLN A 196 -5.94 6.53 -21.68
N GLY A 197 -6.51 6.85 -20.51
CA GLY A 197 -7.37 5.93 -19.76
C GLY A 197 -6.62 4.70 -19.22
N LEU A 198 -5.33 4.83 -18.91
CA LEU A 198 -4.53 3.73 -18.37
C LEU A 198 -4.90 3.47 -16.90
N HIS A 199 -5.09 2.19 -16.57
CA HIS A 199 -5.52 1.77 -15.22
C HIS A 199 -4.33 1.45 -14.32
N VAL A 200 -3.57 2.46 -13.91
CA VAL A 200 -2.45 2.32 -12.96
C VAL A 200 -2.96 2.40 -11.52
N MET A 201 -3.74 3.42 -11.25
CA MET A 201 -4.49 3.65 -10.01
C MET A 201 -5.88 4.18 -10.38
N ASP A 202 -6.81 4.27 -9.41
CA ASP A 202 -8.06 4.97 -9.68
C ASP A 202 -7.83 6.48 -9.93
N ALA A 203 -8.80 7.12 -10.57
CA ALA A 203 -8.67 8.52 -10.98
C ALA A 203 -8.46 9.47 -9.80
N THR A 204 -9.09 9.20 -8.65
CA THR A 204 -8.95 10.02 -7.44
C THR A 204 -7.52 9.96 -6.91
N ALA A 205 -6.95 8.76 -6.81
CA ALA A 205 -5.57 8.56 -6.38
C ALA A 205 -4.57 9.21 -7.36
N THR A 206 -4.79 9.02 -8.66
CA THR A 206 -3.97 9.59 -9.72
C THR A 206 -3.95 11.12 -9.66
N SER A 207 -5.14 11.75 -9.54
CA SER A 207 -5.25 13.20 -9.42
C SER A 207 -4.59 13.73 -8.16
N LEU A 208 -4.75 13.05 -7.03
CA LEU A 208 -4.14 13.48 -5.77
C LEU A 208 -2.61 13.42 -5.83
N CYS A 209 -2.03 12.37 -6.40
CA CYS A 209 -0.59 12.28 -6.61
C CYS A 209 -0.09 13.35 -7.58
N MET A 210 -0.82 13.59 -8.68
CA MET A 210 -0.48 14.61 -9.67
C MET A 210 -0.47 16.02 -9.05
N ASP A 211 -1.53 16.37 -8.32
CA ASP A 211 -1.69 17.71 -7.74
C ASP A 211 -0.66 18.02 -6.64
N ASN A 212 -0.04 16.99 -6.07
CA ASN A 212 0.95 17.11 -4.99
C ASN A 212 2.37 16.66 -5.40
N ASP A 213 2.61 16.46 -6.69
CA ASP A 213 3.91 16.05 -7.24
C ASP A 213 4.51 14.80 -6.58
N VAL A 214 3.66 13.84 -6.18
CA VAL A 214 4.10 12.58 -5.58
C VAL A 214 4.39 11.55 -6.67
N PRO A 215 5.64 11.11 -6.86
CA PRO A 215 5.97 10.08 -7.85
C PRO A 215 5.34 8.72 -7.50
N LEU A 216 4.98 7.97 -8.54
CA LEU A 216 4.53 6.58 -8.44
C LEU A 216 5.49 5.67 -9.18
N SER A 217 5.90 4.59 -8.55
CA SER A 217 6.65 3.49 -9.16
C SER A 217 5.86 2.20 -9.07
N LEU A 218 5.77 1.46 -10.16
CA LEU A 218 5.23 0.10 -10.12
C LEU A 218 6.39 -0.88 -9.88
N ILE A 219 6.18 -1.79 -8.94
CA ILE A 219 7.12 -2.86 -8.65
C ILE A 219 6.42 -4.21 -8.78
N HIS A 220 7.15 -5.22 -9.25
CA HIS A 220 6.65 -6.59 -9.33
C HIS A 220 6.89 -7.32 -8.00
N ILE A 221 5.89 -8.09 -7.56
CA ILE A 221 5.98 -9.00 -6.41
C ILE A 221 5.32 -10.33 -6.74
#